data_d0932783d1e7122bdf6852ac4713815e
#
_entry.id   d0932783d1e7122bdf6852ac4713815e
#
_cell.length_a   1.000
_cell.length_b   1.000
_cell.length_c   1.000
_cell.angle_alpha   90.00
_cell.angle_beta   90.00
_cell.angle_gamma   90.00
#
_symmetry.space_group_name_H-M   'P 1'
#
loop_
_entity.id
_entity.type
_entity.pdbx_description
1 polymer ?
#
loop_
_entity_poly.entity_id
_entity_poly.type
_entity_poly.pdbx_seq_one_letter_code
_entity_poly.pdbx_strand_id
1 'polypeptide(L)'
;MPASEYWSNGDVLLVYRETPEVNELYIAVYPDGSVTAFNGHVDLGTGIRTSLAQIVAEELHVPFGNVTMVLGSTTAAPNQGATIASETIQITAVPLRLAAATAREYLFAQAAERLGTQPDKLRLTEDGTFRLDPAKDPAADSANLFVALADLIKGRALRLPLDPDAKLKPTADYTIVGQRQARTDIPQKATGDFHYVHDVRVPGMAHGRVVRPPYAGFDAGPHIGHSLISVDESSVAGIPGLIGVVVLGDFVGVVGEREEHAIRAMKALKVTWRAPPIIPDLNAPEMPLRNNRSTLRVLTDKGDVETTLKGSTSSFERSYV
;
A
#
# COMPACT_ATOMS: atom_id res chain seq x y z
N MET A 1 -5.87 14.41 4.13
CA MET A 1 -4.95 15.54 4.47
C MET A 1 -3.62 15.30 3.78
N PRO A 2 -2.98 16.29 3.16
CA PRO A 2 -1.61 16.18 2.65
C PRO A 2 -0.59 16.09 3.81
N ALA A 3 0.59 15.54 3.55
CA ALA A 3 1.63 15.39 4.58
C ALA A 3 1.97 16.72 5.29
N SER A 4 1.94 17.83 4.57
CA SER A 4 2.24 19.16 5.12
C SER A 4 1.37 19.54 6.32
N GLU A 5 0.12 19.10 6.37
CA GLU A 5 -0.78 19.39 7.49
C GLU A 5 -0.36 18.64 8.77
N TYR A 6 0.16 17.43 8.65
CA TYR A 6 0.71 16.69 9.80
C TYR A 6 1.99 17.36 10.31
N TRP A 7 2.85 17.82 9.40
CA TRP A 7 4.10 18.51 9.74
C TRP A 7 3.89 19.87 10.39
N SER A 8 2.80 20.56 10.11
CA SER A 8 2.47 21.86 10.69
C SER A 8 1.76 21.79 12.03
N ASN A 9 1.33 20.60 12.47
CA ASN A 9 0.64 20.42 13.75
C ASN A 9 1.60 20.65 14.92
N GLY A 10 1.17 21.47 15.88
CA GLY A 10 1.93 21.80 17.10
C GLY A 10 1.71 20.81 18.25
N ASP A 11 0.69 19.96 18.17
CA ASP A 11 0.26 19.00 19.18
C ASP A 11 0.33 17.58 18.63
N VAL A 12 1.52 17.10 18.29
CA VAL A 12 1.70 15.79 17.68
C VAL A 12 3.11 15.24 17.91
N LEU A 13 3.20 13.92 18.04
CA LEU A 13 4.44 13.18 17.90
C LEU A 13 4.44 12.49 16.54
N LEU A 14 5.40 12.83 15.68
CA LEU A 14 5.61 12.21 14.39
C LEU A 14 6.83 11.30 14.40
N VAL A 15 6.70 10.12 13.78
CA VAL A 15 7.84 9.27 13.44
C VAL A 15 7.97 9.19 11.93
N TYR A 16 9.15 9.45 11.43
CA TYR A 16 9.43 9.55 10.00
C TYR A 16 10.76 8.92 9.62
N ARG A 17 10.91 8.55 8.36
CA ARG A 17 12.18 8.14 7.77
C ARG A 17 12.73 9.27 6.92
N GLU A 18 13.99 9.62 7.12
CA GLU A 18 14.71 10.54 6.25
C GLU A 18 15.06 9.85 4.94
N THR A 19 14.75 10.49 3.83
CA THR A 19 15.24 10.10 2.52
C THR A 19 15.87 11.31 1.84
N PRO A 20 16.72 11.14 0.81
CA PRO A 20 17.35 12.26 0.13
C PRO A 20 16.37 13.27 -0.48
N GLU A 21 15.16 12.84 -0.79
CA GLU A 21 14.15 13.65 -1.51
C GLU A 21 13.11 14.25 -0.57
N VAL A 22 12.66 13.47 0.43
CA VAL A 22 11.56 13.88 1.32
C VAL A 22 11.56 13.05 2.61
N ASN A 23 11.08 13.63 3.69
CA ASN A 23 10.82 12.88 4.92
C ASN A 23 9.51 12.08 4.79
N GLU A 24 9.60 10.77 4.86
CA GLU A 24 8.46 9.85 4.77
C GLU A 24 7.82 9.64 6.14
N LEU A 25 6.58 10.04 6.28
CA LEU A 25 5.82 9.91 7.53
C LEU A 25 5.25 8.49 7.69
N TYR A 26 5.47 7.90 8.87
CA TYR A 26 4.94 6.58 9.22
C TYR A 26 3.89 6.63 10.32
N ILE A 27 4.09 7.43 11.36
CA ILE A 27 3.22 7.50 12.54
C ILE A 27 3.00 8.95 12.97
N ALA A 28 1.77 9.27 13.33
CA ALA A 28 1.39 10.48 14.05
C ALA A 28 0.57 10.09 15.27
N VAL A 29 1.04 10.42 16.47
CA VAL A 29 0.34 10.19 17.75
C VAL A 29 -0.12 11.53 18.30
N TYR A 30 -1.38 11.61 18.69
CA TYR A 30 -2.02 12.83 19.19
C TYR A 30 -2.26 12.79 20.71
N PRO A 31 -2.45 13.96 21.36
CA PRO A 31 -2.68 14.03 22.81
C PRO A 31 -3.88 13.26 23.31
N ASP A 32 -4.92 13.07 22.49
CA ASP A 32 -6.12 12.31 22.81
C ASP A 32 -5.93 10.78 22.73
N GLY A 33 -4.73 10.33 22.38
CA GLY A 33 -4.40 8.92 22.19
C GLY A 33 -4.78 8.37 20.83
N SER A 34 -5.34 9.18 19.93
CA SER A 34 -5.56 8.78 18.55
C SER A 34 -4.23 8.69 17.79
N VAL A 35 -4.19 7.79 16.81
CA VAL A 35 -3.01 7.50 16.01
C VAL A 35 -3.38 7.48 14.55
N THR A 36 -2.66 8.24 13.72
CA THR A 36 -2.69 8.09 12.27
C THR A 36 -1.42 7.39 11.81
N ALA A 37 -1.58 6.29 11.10
CA ALA A 37 -0.46 5.52 10.59
C ALA A 37 -0.51 5.43 9.06
N PHE A 38 0.65 5.42 8.41
CA PHE A 38 0.80 5.59 6.98
C PHE A 38 1.50 4.38 6.36
N ASN A 39 0.95 3.90 5.23
CA ASN A 39 1.59 2.88 4.43
C ASN A 39 1.35 3.16 2.94
N GLY A 40 2.37 2.99 2.11
CA GLY A 40 2.32 3.29 0.68
C GLY A 40 1.46 2.33 -0.14
N HIS A 41 1.20 1.13 0.35
CA HIS A 41 0.36 0.16 -0.32
C HIS A 41 -1.14 0.48 -0.15
N VAL A 42 -1.95 -0.01 -1.09
CA VAL A 42 -3.42 0.12 -1.07
C VAL A 42 -4.07 -1.19 -0.59
N ASP A 43 -5.29 -1.09 -0.04
CA ASP A 43 -6.09 -2.28 0.28
C ASP A 43 -6.88 -2.71 -0.96
N LEU A 44 -6.44 -3.78 -1.60
CA LEU A 44 -7.07 -4.38 -2.78
C LEU A 44 -8.29 -5.28 -2.43
N GLY A 45 -8.84 -5.15 -1.22
CA GLY A 45 -9.91 -6.00 -0.70
C GLY A 45 -9.43 -7.09 0.26
N THR A 46 -8.12 -7.17 0.50
CA THR A 46 -7.50 -8.16 1.38
C THR A 46 -7.67 -7.88 2.87
N GLY A 47 -8.10 -6.67 3.25
CA GLY A 47 -8.25 -6.25 4.65
C GLY A 47 -6.95 -5.81 5.32
N ILE A 48 -5.92 -5.48 4.54
CA ILE A 48 -4.63 -5.02 5.09
C ILE A 48 -4.75 -3.76 5.93
N ARG A 49 -5.75 -2.90 5.67
CA ARG A 49 -6.04 -1.74 6.52
C ARG A 49 -6.22 -2.16 7.99
N THR A 50 -7.02 -3.18 8.22
CA THR A 50 -7.27 -3.72 9.55
C THR A 50 -6.02 -4.39 10.14
N SER A 51 -5.31 -5.19 9.36
CA SER A 51 -4.11 -5.91 9.81
C SER A 51 -2.96 -4.95 10.16
N LEU A 52 -2.74 -3.91 9.37
CA LEU A 52 -1.74 -2.89 9.67
C LEU A 52 -2.10 -2.09 10.92
N ALA A 53 -3.39 -1.76 11.10
CA ALA A 53 -3.87 -1.11 12.32
C ALA A 53 -3.64 -1.98 13.57
N GLN A 54 -3.82 -3.31 13.47
CA GLN A 54 -3.49 -4.23 14.56
C GLN A 54 -1.99 -4.20 14.91
N ILE A 55 -1.11 -4.19 13.91
CA ILE A 55 0.34 -4.13 14.12
C ILE A 55 0.73 -2.83 14.83
N VAL A 56 0.18 -1.71 14.40
CA VAL A 56 0.46 -0.39 15.01
C VAL A 56 -0.08 -0.34 16.45
N ALA A 57 -1.32 -0.77 16.67
CA ALA A 57 -1.94 -0.81 18.00
C ALA A 57 -1.16 -1.69 18.98
N GLU A 58 -0.72 -2.87 18.50
CA GLU A 58 0.10 -3.81 19.29
C GLU A 58 1.41 -3.19 19.74
N GLU A 59 2.17 -2.59 18.81
CA GLU A 59 3.48 -2.02 19.13
C GLU A 59 3.39 -0.74 19.98
N LEU A 60 2.37 0.08 19.77
CA LEU A 60 2.16 1.31 20.55
C LEU A 60 1.49 1.07 21.90
N HIS A 61 0.96 -0.12 22.16
CA HIS A 61 0.14 -0.43 23.34
C HIS A 61 -1.11 0.46 23.47
N VAL A 62 -1.74 0.78 22.33
CA VAL A 62 -2.98 1.56 22.30
C VAL A 62 -4.17 0.67 21.87
N PRO A 63 -5.42 1.03 22.22
CA PRO A 63 -6.59 0.33 21.72
C PRO A 63 -6.62 0.32 20.19
N PHE A 64 -7.03 -0.81 19.59
CA PHE A 64 -7.15 -0.95 18.15
C PHE A 64 -8.01 0.15 17.50
N GLY A 65 -9.11 0.54 18.17
CA GLY A 65 -10.01 1.59 17.69
C GLY A 65 -9.41 2.98 17.58
N ASN A 66 -8.26 3.22 18.24
CA ASN A 66 -7.56 4.50 18.19
C ASN A 66 -6.69 4.66 16.94
N VAL A 67 -6.48 3.59 16.16
CA VAL A 67 -5.57 3.61 15.00
C VAL A 67 -6.33 3.79 13.70
N THR A 68 -6.01 4.85 12.98
CA THR A 68 -6.49 5.13 11.62
C THR A 68 -5.35 4.92 10.62
N MET A 69 -5.59 4.11 9.58
CA MET A 69 -4.62 3.87 8.51
C MET A 69 -4.88 4.78 7.31
N VAL A 70 -3.85 5.49 6.86
CA VAL A 70 -3.78 6.18 5.57
C VAL A 70 -2.98 5.29 4.61
N LEU A 71 -3.64 4.79 3.57
CA LEU A 71 -3.07 3.85 2.61
C LEU A 71 -2.99 4.45 1.22
N GLY A 72 -1.87 4.23 0.52
CA GLY A 72 -1.68 4.56 -0.88
C GLY A 72 -1.82 6.04 -1.24
N SER A 73 -1.64 6.93 -0.27
CA SER A 73 -1.69 8.38 -0.52
C SER A 73 -0.36 8.86 -1.10
N THR A 74 -0.39 9.36 -2.33
CA THR A 74 0.81 9.92 -2.99
C THR A 74 1.30 11.22 -2.35
N THR A 75 0.49 11.83 -1.48
CA THR A 75 0.81 13.11 -0.82
C THR A 75 1.12 12.97 0.67
N ALA A 76 0.85 11.82 1.29
CA ALA A 76 1.00 11.65 2.73
C ALA A 76 1.69 10.34 3.13
N ALA A 77 1.52 9.25 2.37
CA ALA A 77 2.11 7.97 2.70
C ALA A 77 3.54 7.81 2.13
N PRO A 78 4.39 6.98 2.74
CA PRO A 78 5.73 6.70 2.24
C PRO A 78 5.68 6.03 0.86
N ASN A 79 6.70 6.28 0.03
CA ASN A 79 6.84 5.59 -1.24
C ASN A 79 7.41 4.19 -1.03
N GLN A 80 6.56 3.19 -1.03
CA GLN A 80 6.93 1.78 -0.78
C GLN A 80 6.75 0.89 -2.01
N GLY A 81 6.60 1.50 -3.19
CA GLY A 81 6.42 0.79 -4.46
C GLY A 81 4.99 0.31 -4.69
N ALA A 82 4.85 -0.63 -5.62
CA ALA A 82 3.56 -1.18 -6.03
C ALA A 82 3.02 -2.18 -5.00
N THR A 83 1.69 -2.23 -4.83
CA THR A 83 1.03 -3.26 -4.01
C THR A 83 0.96 -4.57 -4.79
N ILE A 84 1.99 -5.40 -4.68
CA ILE A 84 2.18 -6.66 -5.41
C ILE A 84 2.71 -7.77 -4.49
N ALA A 85 2.80 -8.98 -4.99
CA ALA A 85 3.55 -10.12 -4.44
C ALA A 85 3.29 -10.43 -2.96
N SER A 86 2.15 -10.02 -2.40
CA SER A 86 1.81 -10.17 -0.97
C SER A 86 2.81 -9.50 -0.01
N GLU A 87 3.49 -8.45 -0.47
CA GLU A 87 4.60 -7.82 0.25
C GLU A 87 4.16 -6.88 1.38
N THR A 88 2.89 -6.48 1.45
CA THR A 88 2.44 -5.46 2.40
C THR A 88 2.77 -5.84 3.85
N ILE A 89 2.44 -7.04 4.29
CA ILE A 89 2.74 -7.47 5.67
C ILE A 89 4.21 -7.88 5.82
N GLN A 90 4.79 -8.50 4.81
CA GLN A 90 6.15 -9.04 4.88
C GLN A 90 7.23 -7.96 4.78
N ILE A 91 6.99 -6.89 4.02
CA ILE A 91 8.00 -5.88 3.69
C ILE A 91 7.57 -4.51 4.19
N THR A 92 6.42 -3.97 3.72
CA THR A 92 6.08 -2.58 4.01
C THR A 92 5.54 -2.36 5.42
N ALA A 93 5.07 -3.39 6.12
CA ALA A 93 4.72 -3.31 7.53
C ALA A 93 5.95 -3.26 8.45
N VAL A 94 7.13 -3.71 8.01
CA VAL A 94 8.34 -3.72 8.85
C VAL A 94 8.73 -2.32 9.30
N PRO A 95 8.97 -1.33 8.42
CA PRO A 95 9.29 0.03 8.85
C PRO A 95 8.13 0.68 9.62
N LEU A 96 6.88 0.37 9.30
CA LEU A 96 5.72 0.85 10.06
C LEU A 96 5.74 0.33 11.51
N ARG A 97 6.06 -0.94 11.69
CA ARG A 97 6.19 -1.57 13.00
C ARG A 97 7.33 -0.95 13.81
N LEU A 98 8.49 -0.73 13.19
CA LEU A 98 9.63 -0.04 13.79
C LEU A 98 9.28 1.40 14.18
N ALA A 99 8.54 2.12 13.35
CA ALA A 99 8.10 3.48 13.68
C ALA A 99 7.16 3.51 14.90
N ALA A 100 6.25 2.54 15.01
CA ALA A 100 5.40 2.39 16.19
C ALA A 100 6.22 2.06 17.45
N ALA A 101 7.22 1.17 17.34
CA ALA A 101 8.14 0.87 18.42
C ALA A 101 8.98 2.09 18.84
N THR A 102 9.50 2.86 17.88
CA THR A 102 10.22 4.14 18.13
C THR A 102 9.37 5.11 18.96
N ALA A 103 8.12 5.31 18.55
CA ALA A 103 7.18 6.19 19.27
C ALA A 103 6.93 5.67 20.70
N ARG A 104 6.69 4.36 20.84
CA ARG A 104 6.48 3.72 22.15
C ARG A 104 7.69 3.93 23.06
N GLU A 105 8.90 3.60 22.63
CA GLU A 105 10.11 3.72 23.44
C GLU A 105 10.32 5.15 23.93
N TYR A 106 10.13 6.13 23.03
CA TYR A 106 10.21 7.54 23.39
C TYR A 106 9.18 7.91 24.47
N LEU A 107 7.91 7.57 24.26
CA LEU A 107 6.82 7.92 25.18
C LEU A 107 7.00 7.25 26.56
N PHE A 108 7.39 5.98 26.59
CA PHE A 108 7.67 5.27 27.83
C PHE A 108 8.88 5.85 28.57
N ALA A 109 9.94 6.23 27.87
CA ALA A 109 11.10 6.89 28.46
C ALA A 109 10.72 8.25 29.07
N GLN A 110 9.94 9.07 28.38
CA GLN A 110 9.47 10.36 28.88
C GLN A 110 8.54 10.20 30.10
N ALA A 111 7.67 9.20 30.09
CA ALA A 111 6.80 8.91 31.23
C ALA A 111 7.61 8.40 32.43
N ALA A 112 8.58 7.53 32.20
CA ALA A 112 9.44 6.99 33.23
C ALA A 112 10.28 8.08 33.92
N GLU A 113 10.84 9.01 33.16
CA GLU A 113 11.56 10.16 33.68
C GLU A 113 10.67 11.00 34.61
N ARG A 114 9.44 11.29 34.23
CA ARG A 114 8.49 12.07 35.04
C ARG A 114 8.02 11.35 36.30
N LEU A 115 7.93 10.02 36.24
CA LEU A 115 7.49 9.18 37.39
C LEU A 115 8.66 8.73 38.29
N GLY A 116 9.91 9.04 37.90
CA GLY A 116 11.10 8.61 38.65
C GLY A 116 11.28 7.10 38.67
N THR A 117 10.96 6.41 37.59
CA THR A 117 11.01 4.95 37.44
C THR A 117 11.70 4.50 36.15
N GLN A 118 11.69 3.20 35.89
CA GLN A 118 12.21 2.63 34.64
C GLN A 118 11.08 2.39 33.61
N PRO A 119 11.33 2.55 32.32
CA PRO A 119 10.30 2.35 31.27
C PRO A 119 9.65 0.96 31.27
N ASP A 120 10.42 -0.09 31.58
CA ASP A 120 9.97 -1.47 31.63
C ASP A 120 9.00 -1.77 32.77
N LYS A 121 8.98 -0.91 33.81
CA LYS A 121 8.04 -0.99 34.96
C LYS A 121 6.70 -0.31 34.68
N LEU A 122 6.55 0.34 33.53
CA LEU A 122 5.34 1.06 33.18
C LEU A 122 4.42 0.23 32.28
N ARG A 123 3.14 0.57 32.30
CA ARG A 123 2.14 0.22 31.31
C ARG A 123 1.38 1.46 30.87
N LEU A 124 0.96 1.48 29.61
CA LEU A 124 -0.01 2.43 29.10
C LEU A 124 -1.40 1.80 29.23
N THR A 125 -2.31 2.48 29.88
CA THR A 125 -3.69 2.03 30.09
C THR A 125 -4.60 2.55 28.97
N GLU A 126 -5.78 1.94 28.81
CA GLU A 126 -6.72 2.29 27.73
C GLU A 126 -7.19 3.75 27.77
N ASP A 127 -7.19 4.36 28.95
CA ASP A 127 -7.51 5.78 29.16
C ASP A 127 -6.36 6.74 28.80
N GLY A 128 -5.28 6.23 28.22
CA GLY A 128 -4.13 7.01 27.78
C GLY A 128 -3.23 7.49 28.93
N THR A 129 -3.17 6.75 30.04
CA THR A 129 -2.29 7.08 31.16
C THR A 129 -1.16 6.07 31.32
N PHE A 130 0.05 6.56 31.59
CA PHE A 130 1.20 5.75 31.99
C PHE A 130 1.15 5.56 33.50
N ARG A 131 1.16 4.29 33.96
CA ARG A 131 1.14 3.89 35.36
C ARG A 131 2.17 2.81 35.58
N LEU A 132 2.57 2.62 36.84
CA LEU A 132 3.33 1.44 37.21
C LEU A 132 2.53 0.18 36.90
N ASP A 133 3.21 -0.83 36.39
CA ASP A 133 2.62 -2.13 36.09
C ASP A 133 2.64 -3.02 37.31
N PRO A 134 1.48 -3.41 37.90
CA PRO A 134 1.44 -4.27 39.08
C PRO A 134 2.13 -5.62 38.90
N ALA A 135 2.21 -6.10 37.66
CA ALA A 135 2.91 -7.35 37.35
C ALA A 135 4.44 -7.22 37.44
N LYS A 136 4.97 -5.99 37.40
CA LYS A 136 6.41 -5.70 37.30
C LYS A 136 6.94 -4.90 38.49
N ASP A 137 6.07 -4.22 39.24
CA ASP A 137 6.43 -3.43 40.44
C ASP A 137 5.40 -3.62 41.54
N PRO A 138 5.77 -4.27 42.63
CA PRO A 138 4.87 -4.50 43.79
C PRO A 138 4.37 -3.19 44.45
N ALA A 139 5.06 -2.07 44.24
CA ALA A 139 4.65 -0.77 44.76
C ALA A 139 3.55 -0.09 43.90
N ALA A 140 3.20 -0.66 42.78
CA ALA A 140 2.22 -0.08 41.87
C ALA A 140 0.82 0.13 42.46
N ASP A 141 0.39 -0.76 43.37
CA ASP A 141 -0.94 -0.70 43.99
C ASP A 141 -1.07 0.44 45.02
N SER A 142 0.04 0.93 45.57
CA SER A 142 0.06 2.00 46.58
C SER A 142 0.33 3.39 45.99
N ALA A 143 0.83 3.46 44.77
CA ALA A 143 1.22 4.71 44.11
C ALA A 143 0.13 5.19 43.13
N ASN A 144 -0.64 6.19 43.54
CA ASN A 144 -1.59 6.86 42.66
C ASN A 144 -0.88 7.84 41.69
N LEU A 145 0.32 7.45 41.23
CA LEU A 145 1.15 8.23 40.30
C LEU A 145 0.86 7.82 38.87
N PHE A 146 0.57 8.81 38.05
CA PHE A 146 0.39 8.61 36.61
C PHE A 146 0.85 9.83 35.80
N VAL A 147 1.14 9.60 34.51
CA VAL A 147 1.39 10.64 33.52
C VAL A 147 0.44 10.39 32.36
N ALA A 148 -0.32 11.40 31.97
CA ALA A 148 -1.18 11.28 30.80
C ALA A 148 -0.35 11.41 29.52
N LEU A 149 -0.70 10.63 28.48
CA LEU A 149 -0.12 10.74 27.16
C LEU A 149 -0.25 12.18 26.64
N ALA A 150 -1.39 12.82 26.91
CA ALA A 150 -1.64 14.21 26.57
C ALA A 150 -0.54 15.16 27.10
N ASP A 151 -0.08 14.96 28.33
CA ASP A 151 0.92 15.81 28.95
C ASP A 151 2.32 15.66 28.33
N LEU A 152 2.55 14.54 27.65
CA LEU A 152 3.81 14.29 26.92
C LEU A 152 3.84 14.98 25.55
N ILE A 153 2.68 15.14 24.92
CA ILE A 153 2.56 15.60 23.51
C ILE A 153 2.04 17.03 23.41
N LYS A 154 1.05 17.43 24.22
CA LYS A 154 0.38 18.72 24.11
C LYS A 154 1.36 19.90 24.19
N GLY A 155 1.21 20.85 23.28
CA GLY A 155 2.10 22.01 23.14
C GLY A 155 3.47 21.65 22.56
N ARG A 156 3.64 20.46 21.99
CA ARG A 156 4.93 19.99 21.46
C ARG A 156 4.78 19.43 20.04
N ALA A 157 5.59 19.94 19.14
CA ALA A 157 5.77 19.38 17.81
C ALA A 157 6.95 18.39 17.82
N LEU A 158 6.73 17.20 18.34
CA LEU A 158 7.77 16.18 18.45
C LEU A 158 8.03 15.51 17.09
N ARG A 159 9.30 15.38 16.72
CA ARG A 159 9.74 14.83 15.43
C ARG A 159 10.84 13.82 15.69
N LEU A 160 10.55 12.53 15.48
CA LEU A 160 11.48 11.45 15.75
C LEU A 160 11.87 10.78 14.44
N PRO A 161 13.16 10.71 14.11
CA PRO A 161 13.63 9.79 13.09
C PRO A 161 13.26 8.35 13.49
N LEU A 162 12.86 7.53 12.51
CA LEU A 162 12.63 6.12 12.71
C LEU A 162 13.92 5.44 13.17
N ASP A 163 13.88 4.77 14.31
CA ASP A 163 15.00 3.99 14.82
C ASP A 163 14.93 2.56 14.24
N PRO A 164 15.91 2.17 13.41
CA PRO A 164 15.94 0.82 12.85
C PRO A 164 16.21 -0.28 13.89
N ASP A 165 16.75 0.09 15.05
CA ASP A 165 17.10 -0.81 16.14
C ASP A 165 16.06 -0.80 17.28
N ALA A 166 14.92 -0.09 17.11
CA ALA A 166 13.85 -0.03 18.08
C ALA A 166 13.39 -1.45 18.48
N LYS A 167 13.25 -1.68 19.78
CA LYS A 167 12.89 -3.00 20.31
C LYS A 167 11.44 -3.31 20.01
N LEU A 168 11.22 -4.33 19.19
CA LEU A 168 9.90 -4.81 18.86
C LEU A 168 9.30 -5.62 20.02
N LYS A 169 7.98 -5.53 20.20
CA LYS A 169 7.25 -6.35 21.15
C LYS A 169 7.41 -7.84 20.78
N PRO A 170 7.78 -8.72 21.72
CA PRO A 170 7.88 -10.16 21.44
C PRO A 170 6.52 -10.74 21.04
N THR A 171 6.52 -11.71 20.14
CA THR A 171 5.29 -12.35 19.67
C THR A 171 4.52 -13.07 20.79
N ALA A 172 5.22 -13.53 21.81
CA ALA A 172 4.61 -14.15 23.01
C ALA A 172 3.74 -13.17 23.81
N ASP A 173 4.01 -11.87 23.69
CA ASP A 173 3.32 -10.81 24.42
C ASP A 173 2.20 -10.16 23.62
N TYR A 174 1.87 -10.68 22.43
CA TYR A 174 0.81 -10.13 21.59
C TYR A 174 -0.57 -10.33 22.21
N THR A 175 -1.35 -9.25 22.19
CA THR A 175 -2.72 -9.21 22.71
C THR A 175 -3.74 -8.76 21.68
N ILE A 176 -3.29 -8.12 20.59
CA ILE A 176 -4.13 -7.59 19.51
C ILE A 176 -3.87 -8.32 18.19
N VAL A 177 -2.60 -8.49 17.81
CA VAL A 177 -2.22 -9.28 16.64
C VAL A 177 -2.50 -10.76 16.91
N GLY A 178 -3.11 -11.44 15.94
CA GLY A 178 -3.57 -12.83 16.10
C GLY A 178 -4.96 -12.96 16.71
N GLN A 179 -5.55 -11.86 17.22
CA GLN A 179 -6.93 -11.84 17.68
C GLN A 179 -7.88 -11.43 16.53
N ARG A 180 -9.12 -11.93 16.60
CA ARG A 180 -10.16 -11.58 15.63
C ARG A 180 -10.55 -10.11 15.79
N GLN A 181 -10.31 -9.32 14.75
CA GLN A 181 -10.80 -7.95 14.62
C GLN A 181 -11.80 -7.84 13.48
N ALA A 182 -12.86 -7.07 13.69
CA ALA A 182 -13.77 -6.73 12.62
C ALA A 182 -13.05 -5.82 11.60
N ARG A 183 -13.23 -6.12 10.32
CA ARG A 183 -12.66 -5.26 9.28
C ARG A 183 -13.28 -3.86 9.33
N THR A 184 -12.43 -2.85 9.35
CA THR A 184 -12.84 -1.44 9.51
C THR A 184 -13.55 -0.88 8.27
N ASP A 185 -13.40 -1.50 7.11
CA ASP A 185 -13.99 -1.08 5.84
C ASP A 185 -15.36 -1.72 5.53
N ILE A 186 -15.70 -2.82 6.18
CA ILE A 186 -16.94 -3.57 5.89
C ILE A 186 -18.22 -2.78 6.23
N PRO A 187 -18.33 -2.09 7.36
CA PRO A 187 -19.55 -1.35 7.66
C PRO A 187 -19.97 -0.37 6.55
N GLN A 188 -19.05 0.46 6.11
CA GLN A 188 -19.32 1.43 5.03
C GLN A 188 -19.62 0.74 3.68
N LYS A 189 -18.97 -0.39 3.39
CA LYS A 189 -19.25 -1.19 2.18
C LYS A 189 -20.64 -1.82 2.22
N ALA A 190 -21.06 -2.28 3.39
CA ALA A 190 -22.39 -2.90 3.58
C ALA A 190 -23.53 -1.90 3.48
N THR A 191 -23.31 -0.65 3.89
CA THR A 191 -24.32 0.43 3.81
C THR A 191 -24.29 1.21 2.50
N GLY A 192 -23.26 1.00 1.66
CA GLY A 192 -23.07 1.75 0.42
C GLY A 192 -22.41 3.14 0.62
N ASP A 193 -21.94 3.44 1.82
CA ASP A 193 -21.27 4.71 2.13
C ASP A 193 -19.78 4.70 1.75
N PHE A 194 -19.24 3.55 1.35
CA PHE A 194 -17.85 3.44 0.93
C PHE A 194 -17.67 3.96 -0.50
N HIS A 195 -16.84 4.97 -0.67
CA HIS A 195 -16.54 5.55 -1.97
C HIS A 195 -15.36 4.84 -2.63
N TYR A 196 -15.62 4.23 -3.78
CA TYR A 196 -14.58 3.71 -4.67
C TYR A 196 -14.12 4.78 -5.67
N VAL A 197 -12.98 4.56 -6.31
CA VAL A 197 -12.47 5.47 -7.35
C VAL A 197 -13.51 5.70 -8.46
N HIS A 198 -14.30 4.68 -8.80
CA HIS A 198 -15.36 4.78 -9.80
C HIS A 198 -16.54 5.67 -9.38
N ASP A 199 -16.70 5.92 -8.08
CA ASP A 199 -17.79 6.75 -7.53
C ASP A 199 -17.41 8.24 -7.46
N VAL A 200 -16.12 8.55 -7.64
CA VAL A 200 -15.62 9.93 -7.58
C VAL A 200 -16.24 10.76 -8.70
N ARG A 201 -16.81 11.90 -8.32
CA ARG A 201 -17.36 12.91 -9.25
C ARG A 201 -16.81 14.27 -8.88
N VAL A 202 -16.24 14.95 -9.86
CA VAL A 202 -15.73 16.33 -9.71
C VAL A 202 -16.44 17.25 -10.68
N PRO A 203 -16.62 18.54 -10.35
CA PRO A 203 -17.21 19.51 -11.28
C PRO A 203 -16.41 19.57 -12.59
N GLY A 204 -17.12 19.52 -13.72
CA GLY A 204 -16.48 19.52 -15.05
C GLY A 204 -15.78 18.22 -15.43
N MET A 205 -16.01 17.13 -14.73
CA MET A 205 -15.42 15.83 -15.05
C MET A 205 -15.83 15.38 -16.45
N ALA A 206 -14.85 15.06 -17.27
CA ALA A 206 -15.03 14.43 -18.57
C ALA A 206 -14.73 12.92 -18.51
N HIS A 207 -15.29 12.18 -19.43
CA HIS A 207 -15.15 10.72 -19.51
C HIS A 207 -14.34 10.31 -20.73
N GLY A 208 -13.23 9.59 -20.51
CA GLY A 208 -12.38 9.08 -21.58
C GLY A 208 -12.59 7.59 -21.86
N ARG A 209 -12.41 7.18 -23.11
CA ARG A 209 -12.29 5.77 -23.50
C ARG A 209 -11.17 5.60 -24.49
N VAL A 210 -10.40 4.52 -24.32
CA VAL A 210 -9.30 4.17 -25.22
C VAL A 210 -9.84 3.29 -26.34
N VAL A 211 -9.49 3.62 -27.58
CA VAL A 211 -9.75 2.79 -28.77
C VAL A 211 -8.51 1.96 -29.03
N ARG A 212 -8.64 0.65 -28.97
CA ARG A 212 -7.54 -0.29 -29.13
C ARG A 212 -7.59 -1.00 -30.48
N PRO A 213 -6.45 -1.46 -31.01
CA PRO A 213 -6.44 -2.33 -32.18
C PRO A 213 -7.22 -3.64 -31.90
N PRO A 214 -7.75 -4.30 -32.92
CA PRO A 214 -8.55 -5.53 -32.74
C PRO A 214 -7.73 -6.76 -32.38
N TYR A 215 -6.49 -6.59 -32.01
CA TYR A 215 -5.58 -7.64 -31.55
C TYR A 215 -4.95 -7.22 -30.22
N ALA A 216 -4.68 -8.18 -29.38
CA ALA A 216 -4.05 -7.98 -28.06
C ALA A 216 -2.68 -8.66 -28.00
N GLY A 217 -1.80 -8.15 -27.12
CA GLY A 217 -0.51 -8.80 -26.84
C GLY A 217 0.63 -8.49 -27.80
N PHE A 218 0.46 -7.47 -28.67
CA PHE A 218 1.47 -7.07 -29.65
C PHE A 218 2.18 -5.76 -29.34
N ASP A 219 2.20 -5.36 -28.10
CA ASP A 219 2.79 -4.09 -27.66
C ASP A 219 4.31 -4.21 -27.40
N ALA A 220 4.98 -5.18 -28.02
CA ALA A 220 6.38 -5.44 -27.81
C ALA A 220 7.23 -5.26 -29.07
N GLY A 221 8.45 -4.76 -28.87
CA GLY A 221 9.46 -4.64 -29.92
C GLY A 221 9.14 -3.55 -30.95
N PRO A 222 9.46 -3.78 -32.23
CA PRO A 222 9.38 -2.75 -33.29
C PRO A 222 7.94 -2.36 -33.67
N HIS A 223 6.91 -3.01 -33.08
CA HIS A 223 5.51 -2.69 -33.35
C HIS A 223 4.96 -1.58 -32.44
N ILE A 224 5.62 -1.31 -31.33
CA ILE A 224 5.21 -0.23 -30.41
C ILE A 224 5.38 1.12 -31.10
N GLY A 225 4.32 1.94 -31.06
CA GLY A 225 4.30 3.28 -31.64
C GLY A 225 4.15 3.30 -33.13
N HIS A 226 3.87 2.14 -33.78
CA HIS A 226 3.77 2.00 -35.23
C HIS A 226 2.53 1.21 -35.69
N SER A 227 1.61 0.90 -34.80
CA SER A 227 0.42 0.11 -35.13
C SER A 227 -0.69 0.94 -35.80
N LEU A 228 -0.78 2.24 -35.49
CA LEU A 228 -1.78 3.13 -36.06
C LEU A 228 -1.41 3.55 -37.49
N ILE A 229 -2.39 3.44 -38.42
CA ILE A 229 -2.27 3.97 -39.79
C ILE A 229 -3.04 5.27 -39.92
N SER A 230 -4.34 5.28 -39.54
CA SER A 230 -5.18 6.47 -39.64
C SER A 230 -6.37 6.42 -38.70
N VAL A 231 -6.90 7.60 -38.38
CA VAL A 231 -8.14 7.81 -37.62
C VAL A 231 -9.08 8.66 -38.46
N ASP A 232 -10.31 8.21 -38.64
CA ASP A 232 -11.38 8.99 -39.29
C ASP A 232 -12.24 9.65 -38.20
N GLU A 233 -11.84 10.83 -37.75
CA GLU A 233 -12.55 11.61 -36.72
C GLU A 233 -13.97 12.02 -37.19
N SER A 234 -14.20 12.13 -38.47
CA SER A 234 -15.52 12.48 -39.03
C SER A 234 -16.58 11.42 -38.72
N SER A 235 -16.15 10.17 -38.50
CA SER A 235 -17.03 9.04 -38.14
C SER A 235 -17.78 9.23 -36.81
N VAL A 236 -17.29 10.12 -35.95
CA VAL A 236 -17.87 10.40 -34.63
C VAL A 236 -18.35 11.84 -34.47
N ALA A 237 -18.16 12.71 -35.44
CA ALA A 237 -18.50 14.14 -35.36
C ALA A 237 -19.98 14.43 -34.99
N GLY A 238 -20.89 13.50 -35.33
CA GLY A 238 -22.32 13.62 -35.04
C GLY A 238 -22.76 13.07 -33.69
N ILE A 239 -21.84 12.61 -32.81
CA ILE A 239 -22.20 12.04 -31.51
C ILE A 239 -22.44 13.15 -30.50
N PRO A 240 -23.64 13.25 -29.92
CA PRO A 240 -23.94 14.25 -28.89
C PRO A 240 -23.01 14.14 -27.70
N GLY A 241 -22.52 15.26 -27.18
CA GLY A 241 -21.66 15.30 -26.00
C GLY A 241 -20.24 14.76 -26.21
N LEU A 242 -19.81 14.53 -27.46
CA LEU A 242 -18.41 14.28 -27.80
C LEU A 242 -17.62 15.58 -27.59
N ILE A 243 -16.56 15.52 -26.76
CA ILE A 243 -15.65 16.64 -26.52
C ILE A 243 -14.52 16.62 -27.56
N GLY A 244 -13.98 15.42 -27.87
CA GLY A 244 -12.92 15.30 -28.86
C GLY A 244 -12.35 13.90 -29.00
N VAL A 245 -11.47 13.77 -29.99
CA VAL A 245 -10.63 12.59 -30.23
C VAL A 245 -9.19 12.98 -29.94
N VAL A 246 -8.45 12.10 -29.29
CA VAL A 246 -7.05 12.30 -28.92
C VAL A 246 -6.21 11.23 -29.60
N VAL A 247 -5.20 11.65 -30.35
CA VAL A 247 -4.26 10.74 -31.02
C VAL A 247 -2.84 11.15 -30.62
N LEU A 248 -2.13 10.26 -29.94
CA LEU A 248 -0.74 10.46 -29.51
C LEU A 248 0.08 9.20 -29.85
N GLY A 249 0.82 9.25 -30.95
CA GLY A 249 1.45 8.04 -31.51
C GLY A 249 0.39 6.98 -31.81
N ASP A 250 0.50 5.80 -31.25
CA ASP A 250 -0.50 4.71 -31.37
C ASP A 250 -1.64 4.79 -30.34
N PHE A 251 -1.57 5.72 -29.40
CA PHE A 251 -2.66 5.93 -28.47
C PHE A 251 -3.80 6.68 -29.17
N VAL A 252 -4.97 6.07 -29.19
CA VAL A 252 -6.21 6.66 -29.68
C VAL A 252 -7.23 6.65 -28.56
N GLY A 253 -7.78 7.81 -28.24
CA GLY A 253 -8.81 7.97 -27.22
C GLY A 253 -9.93 8.89 -27.68
N VAL A 254 -11.07 8.76 -27.04
CA VAL A 254 -12.23 9.66 -27.21
C VAL A 254 -12.62 10.21 -25.84
N VAL A 255 -13.08 11.46 -25.82
CA VAL A 255 -13.51 12.15 -24.61
C VAL A 255 -14.94 12.64 -24.80
N GLY A 256 -15.80 12.38 -23.82
CA GLY A 256 -17.19 12.81 -23.82
C GLY A 256 -17.57 13.47 -22.51
N GLU A 257 -18.64 14.29 -22.54
CA GLU A 257 -19.21 14.94 -21.37
C GLU A 257 -19.79 13.91 -20.37
N ARG A 258 -20.25 12.77 -20.89
CA ARG A 258 -20.81 11.68 -20.13
C ARG A 258 -20.19 10.36 -20.56
N GLU A 259 -20.22 9.38 -19.67
CA GLU A 259 -19.63 8.07 -19.91
C GLU A 259 -20.21 7.38 -21.15
N GLU A 260 -21.53 7.41 -21.31
CA GLU A 260 -22.23 6.81 -22.45
C GLU A 260 -21.88 7.49 -23.78
N HIS A 261 -21.57 8.80 -23.79
CA HIS A 261 -21.11 9.51 -24.97
C HIS A 261 -19.72 9.01 -25.41
N ALA A 262 -18.79 8.89 -24.44
CA ALA A 262 -17.46 8.35 -24.72
C ALA A 262 -17.50 6.89 -25.19
N ILE A 263 -18.35 6.05 -24.58
CA ILE A 263 -18.54 4.65 -24.99
C ILE A 263 -19.09 4.57 -26.42
N ARG A 264 -20.09 5.40 -26.76
CA ARG A 264 -20.65 5.46 -28.10
C ARG A 264 -19.61 5.89 -29.12
N ALA A 265 -18.83 6.92 -28.81
CA ALA A 265 -17.75 7.41 -29.66
C ALA A 265 -16.66 6.35 -29.86
N MET A 266 -16.24 5.68 -28.78
CA MET A 266 -15.25 4.59 -28.86
C MET A 266 -15.68 3.48 -29.82
N LYS A 267 -16.96 3.11 -29.78
CA LYS A 267 -17.50 2.03 -30.64
C LYS A 267 -17.69 2.46 -32.08
N ALA A 268 -17.91 3.75 -32.32
CA ALA A 268 -18.21 4.29 -33.67
C ALA A 268 -16.96 4.81 -34.40
N LEU A 269 -15.90 5.17 -33.67
CA LEU A 269 -14.68 5.72 -34.27
C LEU A 269 -14.04 4.71 -35.20
N LYS A 270 -13.87 5.11 -36.44
CA LYS A 270 -13.20 4.30 -37.47
C LYS A 270 -11.70 4.53 -37.39
N VAL A 271 -10.98 3.47 -37.06
CA VAL A 271 -9.52 3.47 -36.95
C VAL A 271 -8.95 2.38 -37.85
N THR A 272 -7.94 2.71 -38.61
CA THR A 272 -7.21 1.75 -39.42
C THR A 272 -5.90 1.41 -38.74
N TRP A 273 -5.73 0.12 -38.46
CA TRP A 273 -4.56 -0.42 -37.78
C TRP A 273 -3.71 -1.24 -38.74
N ARG A 274 -2.41 -1.21 -38.58
CA ARG A 274 -1.49 -2.11 -39.27
C ARG A 274 -1.79 -3.55 -38.88
N ALA A 275 -1.75 -4.45 -39.82
CA ALA A 275 -1.89 -5.88 -39.52
C ALA A 275 -0.80 -6.33 -38.53
N PRO A 276 -1.16 -7.13 -37.52
CA PRO A 276 -0.18 -7.64 -36.57
C PRO A 276 0.79 -8.60 -37.27
N PRO A 277 2.02 -8.77 -36.77
CA PRO A 277 2.88 -9.85 -37.20
C PRO A 277 2.22 -11.20 -36.97
N ILE A 278 2.67 -12.22 -37.68
CA ILE A 278 2.15 -13.59 -37.49
C ILE A 278 2.44 -14.07 -36.08
N ILE A 279 1.38 -14.45 -35.38
CA ILE A 279 1.49 -15.04 -34.04
C ILE A 279 1.72 -16.53 -34.17
N PRO A 280 2.60 -17.13 -33.36
CA PRO A 280 2.69 -18.57 -33.18
C PRO A 280 1.35 -19.14 -32.69
N ASP A 281 1.08 -20.42 -32.93
CA ASP A 281 -0.09 -21.09 -32.39
C ASP A 281 0.00 -21.15 -30.84
N LEU A 282 -0.83 -20.35 -30.19
CA LEU A 282 -0.88 -20.28 -28.72
C LEU A 282 -1.63 -21.47 -28.09
N ASN A 283 -2.29 -22.32 -28.87
CA ASN A 283 -2.88 -23.57 -28.39
C ASN A 283 -1.82 -24.67 -28.21
N ALA A 284 -0.65 -24.49 -28.83
CA ALA A 284 0.51 -25.38 -28.70
C ALA A 284 1.75 -24.54 -28.33
N PRO A 285 1.79 -23.91 -27.14
CA PRO A 285 2.80 -22.90 -26.78
C PRO A 285 4.22 -23.47 -26.59
N GLU A 286 4.35 -24.77 -26.37
CA GLU A 286 5.63 -25.40 -26.05
C GLU A 286 6.69 -25.20 -27.17
N MET A 287 6.33 -25.47 -28.39
CA MET A 287 7.26 -25.34 -29.53
C MET A 287 7.67 -23.89 -29.81
N PRO A 288 6.74 -22.93 -29.86
CA PRO A 288 7.09 -21.52 -29.97
C PRO A 288 8.01 -21.02 -28.84
N LEU A 289 7.76 -21.42 -27.58
CA LEU A 289 8.59 -21.02 -26.45
C LEU A 289 10.01 -21.59 -26.57
N ARG A 290 10.16 -22.86 -26.94
CA ARG A 290 11.48 -23.50 -27.10
C ARG A 290 12.27 -22.92 -28.28
N ASN A 291 11.58 -22.53 -29.36
CA ASN A 291 12.20 -21.99 -30.56
C ASN A 291 12.43 -20.47 -30.50
N ASN A 292 11.89 -19.80 -29.49
CA ASN A 292 12.05 -18.36 -29.33
C ASN A 292 13.51 -18.03 -28.94
N ARG A 293 13.97 -16.87 -29.42
CA ARG A 293 15.27 -16.34 -29.00
C ARG A 293 15.23 -16.07 -27.49
N SER A 294 16.12 -16.71 -26.77
CA SER A 294 16.20 -16.62 -25.31
C SER A 294 17.60 -16.29 -24.84
N THR A 295 17.69 -15.72 -23.65
CA THR A 295 18.95 -15.53 -22.92
C THR A 295 18.91 -16.40 -21.66
N LEU A 296 19.87 -17.29 -21.53
CA LEU A 296 20.03 -18.11 -20.33
C LEU A 296 20.54 -17.24 -19.19
N ARG A 297 19.80 -17.19 -18.09
CA ARG A 297 20.24 -16.61 -16.83
C ARG A 297 20.24 -17.69 -15.76
N VAL A 298 21.44 -18.07 -15.30
CA VAL A 298 21.58 -19.01 -14.19
C VAL A 298 21.27 -18.28 -12.88
N LEU A 299 20.23 -18.71 -12.17
CA LEU A 299 19.84 -18.14 -10.87
C LEU A 299 20.48 -18.87 -9.71
N THR A 300 20.66 -20.18 -9.85
CA THR A 300 21.30 -21.04 -8.85
C THR A 300 22.08 -22.11 -9.59
N ASP A 301 23.32 -22.27 -9.24
CA ASP A 301 24.20 -23.37 -9.71
C ASP A 301 24.81 -24.02 -8.46
N LYS A 302 24.27 -25.17 -8.06
CA LYS A 302 24.69 -25.88 -6.85
C LYS A 302 24.63 -27.38 -7.06
N GLY A 303 25.77 -28.01 -6.89
CA GLY A 303 25.96 -29.45 -7.09
C GLY A 303 26.02 -29.83 -8.57
N ASP A 304 26.00 -31.13 -8.86
CA ASP A 304 25.95 -31.70 -10.21
C ASP A 304 24.61 -32.41 -10.44
N VAL A 305 23.64 -31.65 -10.99
CA VAL A 305 22.27 -32.12 -11.23
C VAL A 305 22.28 -33.22 -12.29
N GLU A 306 23.07 -33.09 -13.35
CA GLU A 306 23.05 -34.08 -14.44
C GLU A 306 23.60 -35.42 -13.99
N THR A 307 24.73 -35.45 -13.27
CA THR A 307 25.30 -36.68 -12.73
C THR A 307 24.35 -37.34 -11.73
N THR A 308 23.71 -36.51 -10.89
CA THR A 308 22.72 -37.01 -9.90
C THR A 308 21.50 -37.64 -10.59
N LEU A 309 20.96 -37.01 -11.63
CA LEU A 309 19.82 -37.55 -12.40
C LEU A 309 20.20 -38.86 -13.12
N LYS A 310 21.40 -38.94 -13.75
CA LYS A 310 21.87 -40.15 -14.41
C LYS A 310 22.10 -41.31 -13.43
N GLY A 311 22.48 -41.01 -12.20
CA GLY A 311 22.71 -42.00 -11.14
C GLY A 311 21.46 -42.37 -10.34
N SER A 312 20.31 -41.72 -10.57
CA SER A 312 19.07 -42.00 -9.83
C SER A 312 18.42 -43.29 -10.26
N THR A 313 17.83 -44.02 -9.30
CA THR A 313 17.09 -45.28 -9.56
C THR A 313 15.76 -45.05 -10.20
N SER A 314 15.19 -43.83 -10.09
CA SER A 314 13.95 -43.40 -10.74
C SER A 314 13.97 -41.91 -11.00
N SER A 315 13.42 -41.51 -12.14
CA SER A 315 13.21 -40.08 -12.48
C SER A 315 11.80 -39.89 -13.03
N PHE A 316 11.25 -38.68 -12.79
CA PHE A 316 9.95 -38.29 -13.33
C PHE A 316 10.12 -36.99 -14.10
N GLU A 317 9.61 -36.99 -15.32
CA GLU A 317 9.57 -35.78 -16.15
C GLU A 317 8.09 -35.43 -16.47
N ARG A 318 7.74 -34.16 -16.34
CA ARG A 318 6.41 -33.64 -16.68
C ARG A 318 6.54 -32.25 -17.28
N SER A 319 5.82 -32.01 -18.35
CA SER A 319 5.60 -30.69 -18.92
C SER A 319 4.23 -30.14 -18.51
N TYR A 320 4.21 -28.88 -18.11
CA TYR A 320 2.97 -28.14 -17.77
C TYR A 320 2.88 -26.95 -18.73
N VAL A 321 1.73 -26.82 -19.41
CA VAL A 321 1.41 -25.74 -20.37
C VAL A 321 0.08 -25.10 -20.02
#